data_4cab51d9eff9cffc7907bac514309f4f
#
_entry.id   4cab51d9eff9cffc7907bac514309f4f
#
_cell.length_a   1.000
_cell.length_b   1.000
_cell.length_c   1.000
_cell.angle_alpha   90.00
_cell.angle_beta   90.00
_cell.angle_gamma   90.00
#
_symmetry.space_group_name_H-M   'P 1'
#
loop_
_entity.id
_entity.type
_entity.pdbx_description
1 polymer ?
#
loop_
_entity_poly.entity_id
_entity_poly.type
_entity_poly.pdbx_seq_one_letter_code
_entity_poly.pdbx_strand_id
1 'polypeptide(L)'
;MKTGFTAVASVIGVGVAGLAYGVIEAHRFVVRHVEVPVLKPGSSPLRILHMSDLHLLARQETKRRFIRQLDALNPDLVINTGDNFCSADSLQPLLDDMSGLLQRPGTFVFGSNDYLVPKFKNPFSYLLWGRSQQATEPVPELPHEELRQAFTSAGWLDLNLSLIHI
;
A
#
# COMPACT_ATOMS: atom_id res chain seq x y z
N MET A 1 44.89 -2.56 -20.17
CA MET A 1 44.23 -1.77 -19.11
C MET A 1 42.97 -1.02 -19.55
N LYS A 2 42.88 -0.46 -20.77
CA LYS A 2 41.69 0.32 -21.21
C LYS A 2 40.41 -0.52 -21.37
N THR A 3 40.48 -1.76 -21.83
CA THR A 3 39.33 -2.65 -22.03
C THR A 3 38.65 -3.07 -20.73
N GLY A 4 39.41 -3.32 -19.65
CA GLY A 4 38.84 -3.65 -18.35
C GLY A 4 38.06 -2.49 -17.71
N PHE A 5 38.61 -1.27 -17.86
CA PHE A 5 37.94 -0.07 -17.34
C PHE A 5 36.60 0.20 -18.07
N THR A 6 36.57 0.02 -19.40
CA THR A 6 35.35 0.19 -20.20
C THR A 6 34.27 -0.84 -19.80
N ALA A 7 34.67 -2.11 -19.60
CA ALA A 7 33.74 -3.15 -19.18
C ALA A 7 33.11 -2.85 -17.80
N VAL A 8 33.91 -2.42 -16.82
CA VAL A 8 33.42 -2.05 -15.48
C VAL A 8 32.48 -0.83 -15.55
N ALA A 9 32.87 0.20 -16.33
CA ALA A 9 32.01 1.38 -16.50
C ALA A 9 30.66 1.05 -17.16
N SER A 10 30.66 0.11 -18.14
CA SER A 10 29.42 -0.34 -18.77
C SER A 10 28.49 -1.09 -17.79
N VAL A 11 29.03 -1.98 -16.96
CA VAL A 11 28.27 -2.70 -15.94
C VAL A 11 27.66 -1.73 -14.93
N ILE A 12 28.43 -0.76 -14.45
CA ILE A 12 27.93 0.28 -13.53
C ILE A 12 26.83 1.10 -14.22
N GLY A 13 27.03 1.50 -15.47
CA GLY A 13 26.04 2.26 -16.22
C GLY A 13 24.69 1.54 -16.38
N VAL A 14 24.74 0.25 -16.71
CA VAL A 14 23.52 -0.58 -16.79
C VAL A 14 22.85 -0.73 -15.42
N GLY A 15 23.64 -0.92 -14.35
CA GLY A 15 23.10 -1.01 -12.98
C GLY A 15 22.40 0.29 -12.55
N VAL A 16 23.01 1.44 -12.80
CA VAL A 16 22.40 2.76 -12.49
C VAL A 16 21.14 2.99 -13.32
N ALA A 17 21.15 2.66 -14.61
CA ALA A 17 19.98 2.80 -15.48
C ALA A 17 18.83 1.89 -15.00
N GLY A 18 19.13 0.65 -14.60
CA GLY A 18 18.15 -0.28 -14.04
C GLY A 18 17.54 0.23 -12.74
N LEU A 19 18.35 0.77 -11.83
CA LEU A 19 17.86 1.39 -10.59
C LEU A 19 16.98 2.63 -10.87
N ALA A 20 17.42 3.50 -11.78
CA ALA A 20 16.63 4.68 -12.16
C ALA A 20 15.28 4.27 -12.76
N TYR A 21 15.27 3.27 -13.64
CA TYR A 21 14.03 2.72 -14.20
C TYR A 21 13.12 2.17 -13.09
N GLY A 22 13.65 1.38 -12.16
CA GLY A 22 12.89 0.83 -11.03
C GLY A 22 12.27 1.92 -10.16
N VAL A 23 13.00 3.00 -9.88
CA VAL A 23 12.47 4.16 -9.14
C VAL A 23 11.34 4.85 -9.90
N ILE A 24 11.50 5.06 -11.21
CA ILE A 24 10.44 5.67 -12.04
C ILE A 24 9.20 4.77 -12.05
N GLU A 25 9.38 3.48 -12.25
CA GLU A 25 8.28 2.51 -12.31
C GLU A 25 7.53 2.42 -10.98
N ALA A 26 8.24 2.47 -9.85
CA ALA A 26 7.65 2.49 -8.51
C ALA A 26 6.75 3.70 -8.22
N HIS A 27 6.86 4.77 -9.02
CA HIS A 27 6.02 5.96 -8.91
C HIS A 27 4.89 6.02 -9.97
N ARG A 28 4.77 5.00 -10.82
CA ARG A 28 3.71 4.89 -11.83
C ARG A 28 2.52 4.13 -11.29
N PHE A 29 1.68 4.82 -10.54
CA PHE A 29 0.44 4.24 -10.00
C PHE A 29 -0.58 4.06 -11.14
N VAL A 30 -1.20 2.87 -11.20
CA VAL A 30 -2.17 2.52 -12.24
C VAL A 30 -3.37 1.80 -11.64
N VAL A 31 -4.55 2.04 -12.20
CA VAL A 31 -5.74 1.26 -11.89
C VAL A 31 -5.78 0.07 -12.84
N ARG A 32 -5.92 -1.14 -12.29
CA ARG A 32 -6.14 -2.35 -13.06
C ARG A 32 -7.63 -2.67 -13.08
N HIS A 33 -8.19 -2.85 -14.26
CA HIS A 33 -9.57 -3.29 -14.43
C HIS A 33 -9.58 -4.79 -14.71
N VAL A 34 -10.36 -5.51 -13.90
CA VAL A 34 -10.55 -6.97 -14.04
C VAL A 34 -12.04 -7.25 -14.00
N GLU A 35 -12.55 -7.95 -15.00
CA GLU A 35 -13.93 -8.42 -15.03
C GLU A 35 -13.99 -9.86 -14.52
N VAL A 36 -14.87 -10.09 -13.53
CA VAL A 36 -15.06 -11.41 -12.91
C VAL A 36 -16.52 -11.82 -13.08
N PRO A 37 -16.84 -12.76 -13.96
CA PRO A 37 -18.22 -13.16 -14.28
C PRO A 37 -18.78 -14.15 -13.24
N VAL A 38 -19.00 -13.67 -12.00
CA VAL A 38 -19.51 -14.49 -10.88
C VAL A 38 -20.98 -14.22 -10.55
N LEU A 39 -21.54 -13.13 -11.07
CA LEU A 39 -22.93 -12.78 -10.82
C LEU A 39 -23.86 -13.61 -11.73
N LYS A 40 -25.10 -13.81 -11.26
CA LYS A 40 -26.11 -14.51 -12.06
C LYS A 40 -26.38 -13.74 -13.36
N PRO A 41 -26.69 -14.44 -14.48
CA PRO A 41 -27.07 -13.79 -15.71
C PRO A 41 -28.24 -12.80 -15.50
N GLY A 42 -28.09 -11.57 -16.02
CA GLY A 42 -29.08 -10.51 -15.87
C GLY A 42 -28.93 -9.66 -14.61
N SER A 43 -27.98 -9.95 -13.72
CA SER A 43 -27.65 -9.07 -12.58
C SER A 43 -26.99 -7.79 -13.08
N SER A 44 -27.25 -6.68 -12.39
CA SER A 44 -26.50 -5.44 -12.57
C SER A 44 -25.02 -5.65 -12.22
N PRO A 45 -24.08 -5.09 -13.00
CA PRO A 45 -22.67 -5.17 -12.64
C PRO A 45 -22.38 -4.44 -11.33
N LEU A 46 -21.50 -5.02 -10.51
CA LEU A 46 -21.02 -4.43 -9.27
C LEU A 46 -19.57 -3.98 -9.46
N ARG A 47 -19.29 -2.72 -9.22
CA ARG A 47 -17.93 -2.16 -9.29
C ARG A 47 -17.29 -2.15 -7.91
N ILE A 48 -16.25 -2.95 -7.73
CA ILE A 48 -15.50 -3.03 -6.49
C ILE A 48 -14.15 -2.36 -6.70
N LEU A 49 -13.80 -1.42 -5.83
CA LEU A 49 -12.45 -0.88 -5.72
C LEU A 49 -11.70 -1.64 -4.62
N HIS A 50 -10.69 -2.40 -5.01
CA HIS A 50 -9.78 -3.05 -4.06
C HIS A 50 -8.52 -2.21 -3.90
N MET A 51 -8.20 -1.87 -2.65
CA MET A 51 -7.02 -1.11 -2.25
C MET A 51 -6.22 -1.93 -1.26
N SER A 52 -4.91 -2.02 -1.47
CA SER A 52 -3.97 -2.73 -0.61
C SER A 52 -2.60 -2.08 -0.66
N ASP A 53 -1.81 -2.23 0.40
CA ASP A 53 -0.37 -1.93 0.42
C ASP A 53 -0.04 -0.50 -0.02
N LEU A 54 -0.82 0.47 0.42
CA LEU A 54 -0.60 1.87 0.09
C LEU A 54 0.74 2.37 0.65
N HIS A 55 1.14 1.89 1.85
CA HIS A 55 2.38 2.30 2.51
C HIS A 55 2.63 3.82 2.39
N LEU A 56 1.58 4.61 2.70
CA LEU A 56 1.62 6.05 2.49
C LEU A 56 2.61 6.72 3.44
N LEU A 57 3.40 7.64 2.88
CA LEU A 57 4.12 8.66 3.63
C LEU A 57 3.54 10.03 3.28
N ALA A 58 3.35 10.89 4.29
CA ALA A 58 2.71 12.20 4.12
C ALA A 58 3.29 13.05 2.99
N ARG A 59 4.62 12.92 2.74
CA ARG A 59 5.35 13.66 1.69
C ARG A 59 5.16 13.12 0.27
N GLN A 60 4.49 11.97 0.07
CA GLN A 60 4.35 11.34 -1.25
C GLN A 60 3.18 11.94 -2.06
N GLU A 61 3.30 13.19 -2.46
CA GLU A 61 2.21 13.93 -3.11
C GLU A 61 1.68 13.25 -4.40
N THR A 62 2.54 12.57 -5.17
CA THR A 62 2.10 11.83 -6.38
C THR A 62 1.16 10.68 -6.00
N LYS A 63 1.49 9.91 -4.96
CA LYS A 63 0.65 8.81 -4.45
C LYS A 63 -0.66 9.36 -3.86
N ARG A 64 -0.56 10.43 -3.07
CA ARG A 64 -1.70 11.11 -2.47
C ARG A 64 -2.69 11.58 -3.53
N ARG A 65 -2.19 12.24 -4.57
CA ARG A 65 -3.02 12.66 -5.71
C ARG A 65 -3.69 11.47 -6.41
N PHE A 66 -2.97 10.37 -6.60
CA PHE A 66 -3.53 9.15 -7.15
C PHE A 66 -4.68 8.60 -6.29
N ILE A 67 -4.52 8.54 -4.96
CA ILE A 67 -5.57 8.09 -4.04
C ILE A 67 -6.83 8.97 -4.17
N ARG A 68 -6.68 10.30 -4.16
CA ARG A 68 -7.81 11.22 -4.35
C ARG A 68 -8.58 11.00 -5.65
N GLN A 69 -7.89 10.58 -6.72
CA GLN A 69 -8.52 10.33 -8.03
C GLN A 69 -9.34 9.04 -8.08
N LEU A 70 -9.14 8.12 -7.14
CA LEU A 70 -9.84 6.83 -7.14
C LEU A 70 -11.36 6.97 -6.92
N ASP A 71 -11.83 8.02 -6.25
CA ASP A 71 -13.27 8.26 -6.10
C ASP A 71 -13.98 8.51 -7.46
N ALA A 72 -13.26 9.08 -8.43
CA ALA A 72 -13.80 9.28 -9.78
C ALA A 72 -14.12 7.97 -10.51
N LEU A 73 -13.63 6.82 -10.03
CA LEU A 73 -14.01 5.50 -10.54
C LEU A 73 -15.43 5.12 -10.16
N ASN A 74 -16.03 5.85 -9.22
CA ASN A 74 -17.40 5.66 -8.75
C ASN A 74 -17.70 4.21 -8.33
N PRO A 75 -16.95 3.65 -7.36
CA PRO A 75 -17.15 2.28 -6.90
C PRO A 75 -18.46 2.15 -6.12
N ASP A 76 -19.11 0.98 -6.24
CA ASP A 76 -20.27 0.59 -5.44
C ASP A 76 -19.83 0.07 -4.06
N LEU A 77 -18.62 -0.47 -3.96
CA LEU A 77 -18.02 -0.99 -2.74
C LEU A 77 -16.50 -0.76 -2.76
N VAL A 78 -15.95 -0.36 -1.62
CA VAL A 78 -14.51 -0.27 -1.39
C VAL A 78 -14.07 -1.42 -0.48
N ILE A 79 -13.02 -2.15 -0.85
CA ILE A 79 -12.38 -3.16 -0.03
C ILE A 79 -10.94 -2.73 0.23
N ASN A 80 -10.59 -2.50 1.49
CA ASN A 80 -9.25 -2.16 1.91
C ASN A 80 -8.64 -3.36 2.67
N THR A 81 -7.50 -3.85 2.18
CA THR A 81 -6.83 -5.03 2.77
C THR A 81 -5.56 -4.68 3.53
N GLY A 82 -5.45 -3.42 3.96
CA GLY A 82 -4.43 -3.01 4.93
C GLY A 82 -3.13 -2.53 4.33
N ASP A 83 -2.15 -2.37 5.22
CA ASP A 83 -0.84 -1.78 4.96
C ASP A 83 -0.97 -0.35 4.39
N ASN A 84 -1.79 0.46 5.06
CA ASN A 84 -2.24 1.76 4.58
C ASN A 84 -1.15 2.84 4.67
N PHE A 85 -0.39 2.89 5.77
CA PHE A 85 0.59 3.96 6.01
C PHE A 85 1.85 3.45 6.73
N CYS A 86 2.94 4.22 6.67
CA CYS A 86 4.23 3.85 7.22
C CYS A 86 4.71 4.76 8.37
N SER A 87 3.95 5.81 8.70
CA SER A 87 4.31 6.77 9.76
C SER A 87 3.07 7.43 10.33
N ALA A 88 3.10 7.81 11.60
CA ALA A 88 1.94 8.37 12.30
C ALA A 88 1.44 9.68 11.68
N ASP A 89 2.34 10.51 11.13
CA ASP A 89 2.01 11.75 10.45
C ASP A 89 1.27 11.54 9.12
N SER A 90 1.20 10.31 8.64
CA SER A 90 0.50 9.96 7.40
C SER A 90 -0.98 9.67 7.58
N LEU A 91 -1.46 9.52 8.81
CA LEU A 91 -2.87 9.18 9.09
C LEU A 91 -3.81 10.26 8.56
N GLN A 92 -3.65 11.52 8.98
CA GLN A 92 -4.55 12.58 8.54
C GLN A 92 -4.48 12.82 7.01
N PRO A 93 -3.28 12.90 6.38
CA PRO A 93 -3.17 12.92 4.93
C PRO A 93 -3.88 11.76 4.20
N LEU A 94 -3.83 10.55 4.75
CA LEU A 94 -4.54 9.40 4.19
C LEU A 94 -6.06 9.60 4.23
N LEU A 95 -6.59 9.99 5.39
CA LEU A 95 -8.03 10.21 5.58
C LEU A 95 -8.55 11.34 4.69
N ASP A 96 -7.79 12.43 4.56
CA ASP A 96 -8.12 13.54 3.68
C ASP A 96 -8.19 13.08 2.22
N ASP A 97 -7.20 12.29 1.79
CA ASP A 97 -7.10 11.79 0.41
C ASP A 97 -8.16 10.73 0.09
N MET A 98 -8.63 9.99 1.10
CA MET A 98 -9.70 9.00 0.97
C MET A 98 -11.10 9.56 1.22
N SER A 99 -11.25 10.85 1.50
CA SER A 99 -12.51 11.45 1.94
C SER A 99 -13.71 11.16 1.02
N GLY A 100 -13.51 11.13 -0.31
CA GLY A 100 -14.55 10.75 -1.28
C GLY A 100 -14.89 9.25 -1.20
N LEU A 101 -13.88 8.39 -1.07
CA LEU A 101 -14.07 6.94 -0.95
C LEU A 101 -14.77 6.55 0.36
N LEU A 102 -14.52 7.28 1.44
CA LEU A 102 -15.17 7.06 2.74
C LEU A 102 -16.67 7.38 2.73
N GLN A 103 -17.18 8.06 1.70
CA GLN A 103 -18.63 8.23 1.50
C GLN A 103 -19.30 7.01 0.81
N ARG A 104 -18.51 6.03 0.39
CA ARG A 104 -18.99 4.80 -0.26
C ARG A 104 -19.10 3.67 0.76
N PRO A 105 -19.98 2.68 0.53
CA PRO A 105 -19.93 1.43 1.29
C PRO A 105 -18.52 0.83 1.23
N GLY A 106 -18.02 0.37 2.38
CA GLY A 106 -16.68 -0.17 2.42
C GLY A 106 -16.48 -1.21 3.52
N THR A 107 -15.38 -1.93 3.40
CA THR A 107 -14.91 -2.89 4.39
C THR A 107 -13.40 -2.86 4.45
N PHE A 108 -12.83 -3.20 5.62
CA PHE A 108 -11.39 -3.19 5.79
C PHE A 108 -10.88 -4.31 6.69
N VAL A 109 -9.64 -4.68 6.47
CA VAL A 109 -8.78 -5.40 7.40
C VAL A 109 -7.46 -4.65 7.51
N PHE A 110 -6.76 -4.79 8.64
CA PHE A 110 -5.43 -4.23 8.80
C PHE A 110 -4.34 -5.22 8.40
N GLY A 111 -3.30 -4.70 7.78
CA GLY A 111 -2.05 -5.42 7.59
C GLY A 111 -1.07 -5.19 8.75
N SER A 112 0.07 -5.85 8.71
CA SER A 112 1.08 -5.75 9.75
C SER A 112 1.67 -4.34 9.89
N ASN A 113 1.74 -3.61 8.78
CA ASN A 113 2.29 -2.25 8.75
C ASN A 113 1.26 -1.17 9.10
N ASP A 114 0.03 -1.53 9.45
CA ASP A 114 -0.91 -0.60 10.07
C ASP A 114 -0.70 -0.52 11.59
N TYR A 115 -0.11 -1.56 12.19
CA TYR A 115 0.18 -1.61 13.62
C TYR A 115 1.55 -1.04 13.98
N LEU A 116 2.56 -1.31 13.18
CA LEU A 116 3.96 -1.08 13.54
C LEU A 116 4.70 -0.33 12.42
N VAL A 117 5.55 0.62 12.84
CA VAL A 117 6.41 1.36 11.89
C VAL A 117 7.36 0.39 11.17
N PRO A 118 7.42 0.41 9.82
CA PRO A 118 8.35 -0.44 9.08
C PRO A 118 9.80 -0.13 9.45
N LYS A 119 10.57 -1.15 9.85
CA LYS A 119 12.01 -1.01 10.07
C LYS A 119 12.77 -1.16 8.75
N PHE A 120 13.74 -0.28 8.53
CA PHE A 120 14.69 -0.44 7.44
C PHE A 120 15.50 -1.72 7.64
N LYS A 121 15.39 -2.66 6.72
CA LYS A 121 16.19 -3.89 6.70
C LYS A 121 17.24 -3.76 5.60
N ASN A 122 18.52 -3.87 5.97
CA ASN A 122 19.58 -3.91 4.97
C ASN A 122 19.41 -5.17 4.10
N PRO A 123 19.16 -5.05 2.77
CA PRO A 123 18.92 -6.19 1.90
C PRO A 123 20.12 -7.15 1.83
N PHE A 124 21.33 -6.65 2.05
CA PHE A 124 22.54 -7.48 2.07
C PHE A 124 22.67 -8.33 3.34
N SER A 125 22.01 -7.94 4.44
CA SER A 125 22.05 -8.75 5.67
C SER A 125 21.39 -10.11 5.47
N TYR A 126 20.34 -10.18 4.66
CA TYR A 126 19.67 -11.44 4.34
C TYR A 126 20.57 -12.39 3.54
N LEU A 127 21.39 -11.83 2.65
CA LEU A 127 22.32 -12.60 1.81
C LEU A 127 23.53 -13.14 2.62
N LEU A 128 23.99 -12.38 3.64
CA LEU A 128 25.20 -12.68 4.39
C LEU A 128 24.93 -13.50 5.66
N TRP A 129 23.78 -13.32 6.33
CA TRP A 129 23.49 -13.92 7.65
C TRP A 129 22.19 -14.74 7.70
N GLY A 130 21.50 -14.96 6.56
CA GLY A 130 20.25 -15.70 6.51
C GLY A 130 19.06 -14.97 7.15
N ARG A 131 18.14 -15.73 7.77
CA ARG A 131 16.93 -15.14 8.40
C ARG A 131 17.33 -14.07 9.40
N SER A 132 16.81 -12.87 9.21
CA SER A 132 17.03 -11.75 10.13
C SER A 132 16.64 -12.19 11.56
N GLN A 133 17.58 -12.08 12.50
CA GLN A 133 17.25 -12.15 13.91
C GLN A 133 16.22 -11.05 14.18
N GLN A 134 15.11 -11.40 14.79
CA GLN A 134 14.09 -10.45 15.18
C GLN A 134 14.76 -9.38 16.04
N ALA A 135 14.68 -8.13 15.61
CA ALA A 135 15.22 -7.03 16.37
C ALA A 135 14.49 -6.98 17.72
N THR A 136 15.23 -7.08 18.78
CA THR A 136 14.76 -7.07 20.17
C THR A 136 14.30 -5.69 20.64
N GLU A 137 14.44 -4.66 19.80
CA GLU A 137 14.02 -3.31 20.15
C GLU A 137 12.52 -3.12 19.88
N PRO A 138 11.80 -2.49 20.82
CA PRO A 138 10.40 -2.16 20.62
C PRO A 138 10.23 -1.32 19.35
N VAL A 139 9.26 -1.67 18.55
CA VAL A 139 8.88 -0.91 17.34
C VAL A 139 7.79 0.06 17.77
N PRO A 140 7.86 1.35 17.42
CA PRO A 140 6.78 2.28 17.67
C PRO A 140 5.49 1.80 17.02
N GLU A 141 4.39 1.87 17.75
CA GLU A 141 3.06 1.60 17.24
C GLU A 141 2.59 2.76 16.38
N LEU A 142 1.82 2.44 15.36
CA LEU A 142 1.13 3.40 14.51
C LEU A 142 -0.28 3.67 15.08
N PRO A 143 -0.92 4.80 14.76
CA PRO A 143 -2.25 5.16 15.24
C PRO A 143 -3.35 4.33 14.53
N HIS A 144 -3.29 3.00 14.67
CA HIS A 144 -4.21 2.07 14.03
C HIS A 144 -5.62 2.15 14.61
N GLU A 145 -5.77 2.48 15.90
CA GLU A 145 -7.08 2.66 16.50
C GLU A 145 -7.78 3.91 16.00
N GLU A 146 -7.06 5.00 15.78
CA GLU A 146 -7.60 6.21 15.16
C GLU A 146 -8.03 5.94 13.71
N LEU A 147 -7.25 5.15 12.95
CA LEU A 147 -7.64 4.70 11.62
C LEU A 147 -8.92 3.84 11.66
N ARG A 148 -8.99 2.89 12.61
CA ARG A 148 -10.19 2.05 12.84
C ARG A 148 -11.41 2.92 13.11
N GLN A 149 -11.29 3.87 14.02
CA GLN A 149 -12.37 4.79 14.36
C GLN A 149 -12.82 5.63 13.16
N ALA A 150 -11.88 6.12 12.37
CA ALA A 150 -12.20 6.89 11.16
C ALA A 150 -12.98 6.06 10.14
N PHE A 151 -12.53 4.83 9.86
CA PHE A 151 -13.20 3.94 8.90
C PHE A 151 -14.57 3.49 9.40
N THR A 152 -14.69 3.08 10.67
CA THR A 152 -15.99 2.67 11.25
C THR A 152 -16.96 3.83 11.37
N SER A 153 -16.48 5.04 11.68
CA SER A 153 -17.33 6.25 11.72
C SER A 153 -17.85 6.64 10.33
N ALA A 154 -17.11 6.30 9.28
CA ALA A 154 -17.55 6.43 7.89
C ALA A 154 -18.54 5.32 7.47
N GLY A 155 -18.84 4.35 8.34
CA GLY A 155 -19.75 3.24 8.07
C GLY A 155 -19.10 2.02 7.44
N TRP A 156 -17.77 1.96 7.38
CA TRP A 156 -17.06 0.79 6.87
C TRP A 156 -17.07 -0.36 7.89
N LEU A 157 -17.18 -1.58 7.39
CA LEU A 157 -17.18 -2.79 8.22
C LEU A 157 -15.76 -3.23 8.54
N ASP A 158 -15.47 -3.37 9.84
CA ASP A 158 -14.22 -3.95 10.32
C ASP A 158 -14.30 -5.49 10.26
N LEU A 159 -13.44 -6.10 9.45
CA LEU A 159 -13.37 -7.54 9.27
C LEU A 159 -12.16 -8.17 9.97
N ASN A 160 -11.39 -7.42 10.76
CA ASN A 160 -10.20 -7.93 11.45
C ASN A 160 -10.48 -9.09 12.40
N LEU A 161 -11.69 -9.16 12.96
CA LEU A 161 -12.09 -10.17 13.94
C LEU A 161 -13.11 -11.19 13.38
N SER A 162 -13.53 -11.04 12.13
CA SER A 162 -14.59 -11.91 11.58
C SER A 162 -14.19 -13.36 11.39
N LEU A 163 -12.89 -13.67 11.42
CA LEU A 163 -12.39 -15.06 11.34
C LEU A 163 -12.53 -15.87 12.63
N ILE A 164 -12.98 -15.25 13.74
CA ILE A 164 -13.12 -15.92 15.04
C ILE A 164 -14.54 -16.49 15.23
N HIS A 165 -15.48 -16.13 14.37
CA HIS A 165 -16.89 -16.47 14.53
C HIS A 165 -17.50 -17.31 13.39
N ILE A 166 -16.64 -17.99 12.60
CA ILE A 166 -17.11 -18.99 11.62
C ILE A 166 -16.95 -20.41 12.19
#